data_5b5f92c58c26b2ebdd51afc658773b40
#
_entry.id   5b5f92c58c26b2ebdd51afc658773b40
#
_cell.length_a   1.000
_cell.length_b   1.000
_cell.length_c   1.000
_cell.angle_alpha   90.00
_cell.angle_beta   90.00
_cell.angle_gamma   90.00
#
_symmetry.space_group_name_H-M   'P 1'
#
loop_
_entity.id
_entity.type
_entity.pdbx_description
1 polymer ?
#
loop_
_entity_poly.entity_id
_entity_poly.type
_entity_poly.pdbx_seq_one_letter_code
_entity_poly.pdbx_strand_id
1 'polypeptide(L)'
;MNINRRTLLALALATGMSAPAFAVAQAESIKIGLLATFEGAFTVLGEDSERGALTAVDEFGGTVAGKDIEIVKGSSDASPDSAVRAARKLVEQDGVKVLIGPLSGDEGIAVKDYAKTQPDVTFLNGSSAAQDTTLRDPAENFFRFSTDGAQWMAGLGDYAFNEKGYQKVATVAEDYSFPYTQVFGFMAEFCKAGGTVPSKSWVPIGNKDYSSVIAAIPDDVDAIYVALGGADAVNFLSQYNDAGGQAPLIGGSITVDQTVLTAKGRMRDVLIGTPAAGPTADTNDSEAWKEFSAAYKKQEGAFPSPSLFAHAYYINMKAALLALDEVGGDLSDGGKKFRETLSNLEFETPTGKVSLDENRNAIADMFLTEVSESDDGTLVNKLISVTPQVNQTLGIPKDEFLALGAVSRENPSCP
;
A
#
# COMPACT_ATOMS: atom_id res chain seq x y z
N MET A 1 21.88 89.78 -36.00
CA MET A 1 23.34 89.56 -35.74
C MET A 1 23.54 88.09 -35.55
N ASN A 2 24.07 87.48 -36.58
CA ASN A 2 24.97 86.35 -36.73
C ASN A 2 25.05 85.37 -35.60
N ILE A 3 25.00 84.01 -35.81
CA ILE A 3 26.06 83.20 -36.45
C ILE A 3 25.54 81.76 -36.64
N ASN A 4 25.85 81.22 -37.84
CA ASN A 4 25.74 79.82 -38.23
C ASN A 4 26.62 78.89 -37.39
N ARG A 5 26.08 77.70 -37.05
CA ARG A 5 26.92 76.51 -36.83
C ARG A 5 26.34 75.26 -37.52
N ARG A 6 27.13 74.73 -38.38
CA ARG A 6 26.94 73.51 -39.17
C ARG A 6 26.98 72.30 -38.23
N THR A 7 26.00 71.44 -38.32
CA THR A 7 25.93 70.15 -37.63
C THR A 7 26.56 69.09 -38.55
N LEU A 8 27.63 68.44 -38.10
CA LEU A 8 28.17 67.21 -38.65
C LEU A 8 27.36 65.98 -38.19
N LEU A 9 26.78 65.26 -39.14
CA LEU A 9 26.23 63.94 -38.91
C LEU A 9 27.39 62.92 -38.84
N ALA A 10 27.60 62.29 -37.71
CA ALA A 10 28.37 61.08 -37.55
C ALA A 10 27.44 59.83 -37.60
N LEU A 11 27.57 59.04 -38.67
CA LEU A 11 26.93 57.77 -38.84
C LEU A 11 27.70 56.71 -38.02
N ALA A 12 27.15 56.30 -36.88
CA ALA A 12 27.68 55.15 -36.15
C ALA A 12 27.00 53.86 -36.67
N LEU A 13 27.77 53.03 -37.39
CA LEU A 13 27.34 51.65 -37.66
C LEU A 13 27.45 50.81 -36.38
N ALA A 14 26.30 50.50 -35.80
CA ALA A 14 26.21 49.51 -34.76
C ALA A 14 26.10 48.11 -35.40
N THR A 15 27.21 47.38 -35.45
CA THR A 15 27.23 45.96 -35.74
C THR A 15 26.66 45.22 -34.55
N GLY A 16 25.36 44.86 -34.63
CA GLY A 16 24.71 44.01 -33.65
C GLY A 16 25.27 42.57 -33.72
N MET A 17 26.12 42.20 -32.78
CA MET A 17 26.42 40.81 -32.51
C MET A 17 25.20 40.19 -31.85
N SER A 18 24.35 39.47 -32.61
CA SER A 18 23.36 38.54 -32.08
C SER A 18 24.11 37.33 -31.52
N ALA A 19 24.27 37.28 -30.19
CA ALA A 19 24.65 36.06 -29.53
C ALA A 19 23.52 35.02 -29.71
N PRO A 20 23.84 33.78 -30.10
CA PRO A 20 22.83 32.74 -30.13
C PRO A 20 22.31 32.53 -28.69
N ALA A 21 21.04 32.81 -28.45
CA ALA A 21 20.36 32.34 -27.25
C ALA A 21 20.33 30.83 -27.32
N PHE A 22 21.21 30.15 -26.58
CA PHE A 22 21.04 28.75 -26.30
C PHE A 22 19.74 28.67 -25.45
N ALA A 23 18.64 28.33 -26.10
CA ALA A 23 17.46 27.82 -25.37
C ALA A 23 17.95 26.55 -24.66
N VAL A 24 18.14 26.64 -23.38
CA VAL A 24 18.27 25.45 -22.54
C VAL A 24 16.92 24.72 -22.74
N ALA A 25 16.95 23.66 -23.52
CA ALA A 25 15.82 22.77 -23.61
C ALA A 25 15.51 22.34 -22.14
N GLN A 26 14.38 22.78 -21.61
CA GLN A 26 13.91 22.33 -20.31
C GLN A 26 13.74 20.81 -20.45
N ALA A 27 14.48 20.04 -19.67
CA ALA A 27 14.34 18.59 -19.69
C ALA A 27 12.86 18.27 -19.49
N GLU A 28 12.27 17.49 -20.39
CA GLU A 28 10.90 17.03 -20.23
C GLU A 28 10.81 16.21 -18.96
N SER A 29 9.94 16.58 -18.02
CA SER A 29 9.66 15.80 -16.82
C SER A 29 8.48 14.85 -17.06
N ILE A 30 8.53 13.67 -16.44
CA ILE A 30 7.42 12.76 -16.36
C ILE A 30 6.72 12.98 -14.99
N LYS A 31 5.48 13.47 -15.06
CA LYS A 31 4.66 13.66 -13.86
C LYS A 31 4.02 12.35 -13.42
N ILE A 32 4.31 11.93 -12.18
CA ILE A 32 3.67 10.79 -11.52
C ILE A 32 2.86 11.31 -10.34
N GLY A 33 1.56 11.03 -10.33
CA GLY A 33 0.69 11.34 -9.20
C GLY A 33 0.93 10.34 -8.07
N LEU A 34 1.14 10.84 -6.86
CA LEU A 34 1.24 10.03 -5.65
C LEU A 34 0.04 10.35 -4.76
N LEU A 35 -0.94 9.45 -4.73
CA LEU A 35 -2.14 9.57 -3.92
C LEU A 35 -2.02 8.69 -2.68
N ALA A 36 -1.98 9.29 -1.50
CA ALA A 36 -1.95 8.58 -0.23
C ALA A 36 -2.77 9.31 0.83
N THR A 37 -3.00 8.67 1.98
CA THR A 37 -3.79 9.22 3.08
C THR A 37 -2.89 10.05 4.00
N PHE A 38 -2.87 11.36 3.82
CA PHE A 38 -2.08 12.29 4.64
C PHE A 38 -2.91 13.01 5.71
N GLU A 39 -4.15 12.61 5.89
CA GLU A 39 -5.08 13.20 6.86
C GLU A 39 -5.79 12.11 7.69
N GLY A 40 -6.19 12.45 8.94
CA GLY A 40 -6.96 11.54 9.79
C GLY A 40 -6.16 10.45 10.50
N ALA A 41 -6.82 9.31 10.79
CA ALA A 41 -6.25 8.22 11.59
C ALA A 41 -5.09 7.49 10.90
N PHE A 42 -5.01 7.57 9.56
CA PHE A 42 -4.02 6.87 8.76
C PHE A 42 -2.88 7.75 8.23
N THR A 43 -2.72 8.97 8.77
CA THR A 43 -1.66 9.89 8.35
C THR A 43 -0.27 9.23 8.38
N VAL A 44 0.06 8.52 9.45
CA VAL A 44 1.36 7.84 9.60
C VAL A 44 1.59 6.78 8.51
N LEU A 45 0.52 6.12 8.05
CA LEU A 45 0.57 5.13 6.99
C LEU A 45 0.83 5.79 5.63
N GLY A 46 0.18 6.93 5.39
CA GLY A 46 0.36 7.72 4.17
C GLY A 46 1.77 8.32 4.04
N GLU A 47 2.30 8.84 5.14
CA GLU A 47 3.68 9.34 5.18
C GLU A 47 4.70 8.23 4.88
N ASP A 48 4.46 7.03 5.38
CA ASP A 48 5.37 5.90 5.10
C ASP A 48 5.19 5.35 3.68
N SER A 49 3.98 5.40 3.14
CA SER A 49 3.71 5.14 1.72
C SER A 49 4.55 6.04 0.80
N GLU A 50 4.63 7.33 1.13
CA GLU A 50 5.47 8.28 0.39
C GLU A 50 6.94 7.89 0.46
N ARG A 51 7.46 7.54 1.64
CA ARG A 51 8.87 7.09 1.80
C ARG A 51 9.17 5.90 0.91
N GLY A 52 8.26 4.93 0.84
CA GLY A 52 8.39 3.78 -0.04
C GLY A 52 8.46 4.17 -1.51
N ALA A 53 7.53 5.02 -1.98
CA ALA A 53 7.52 5.51 -3.34
C ALA A 53 8.81 6.28 -3.70
N LEU A 54 9.26 7.19 -2.82
CA LEU A 54 10.48 7.96 -3.01
C LEU A 54 11.72 7.08 -2.99
N THR A 55 11.74 6.00 -2.21
CA THR A 55 12.83 5.02 -2.24
C THR A 55 12.99 4.41 -3.63
N ALA A 56 11.88 4.07 -4.32
CA ALA A 56 11.95 3.59 -5.70
C ALA A 56 12.43 4.67 -6.68
N VAL A 57 11.99 5.93 -6.52
CA VAL A 57 12.47 7.06 -7.35
C VAL A 57 13.97 7.28 -7.17
N ASP A 58 14.47 7.23 -5.94
CA ASP A 58 15.89 7.39 -5.63
C ASP A 58 16.75 6.26 -6.21
N GLU A 59 16.23 5.04 -6.26
CA GLU A 59 16.89 3.89 -6.89
C GLU A 59 17.12 4.12 -8.40
N PHE A 60 16.21 4.85 -9.07
CA PHE A 60 16.35 5.28 -10.46
C PHE A 60 17.12 6.61 -10.63
N GLY A 61 17.69 7.16 -9.55
CA GLY A 61 18.42 8.42 -9.57
C GLY A 61 17.57 9.65 -9.90
N GLY A 62 16.26 9.59 -9.62
CA GLY A 62 15.31 10.68 -9.88
C GLY A 62 14.94 10.86 -11.35
N THR A 63 15.37 9.95 -12.24
CA THR A 63 15.14 10.04 -13.70
C THR A 63 14.68 8.70 -14.27
N VAL A 64 13.92 8.72 -15.35
CA VAL A 64 13.55 7.53 -16.12
C VAL A 64 13.54 7.85 -17.61
N ALA A 65 14.12 6.98 -18.43
CA ALA A 65 14.27 7.21 -19.87
C ALA A 65 14.92 8.57 -20.23
N GLY A 66 15.83 9.06 -19.39
CA GLY A 66 16.53 10.36 -19.57
C GLY A 66 15.67 11.60 -19.27
N LYS A 67 14.51 11.43 -18.64
CA LYS A 67 13.59 12.50 -18.21
C LYS A 67 13.53 12.56 -16.69
N ASP A 68 13.42 13.76 -16.12
CA ASP A 68 13.24 13.93 -14.68
C ASP A 68 11.88 13.41 -14.22
N ILE A 69 11.84 12.78 -13.03
CA ILE A 69 10.59 12.36 -12.40
C ILE A 69 10.08 13.50 -11.52
N GLU A 70 8.84 13.95 -11.76
CA GLU A 70 8.14 14.94 -10.96
C GLU A 70 7.01 14.27 -10.19
N ILE A 71 7.13 14.16 -8.85
CA ILE A 71 6.06 13.61 -8.00
C ILE A 71 5.07 14.70 -7.65
N VAL A 72 3.80 14.50 -8.04
CA VAL A 72 2.68 15.38 -7.70
C VAL A 72 1.81 14.72 -6.64
N LYS A 73 1.77 15.28 -5.43
CA LYS A 73 1.05 14.68 -4.30
C LYS A 73 -0.45 14.97 -4.33
N GLY A 74 -1.24 13.93 -4.05
CA GLY A 74 -2.66 14.00 -3.71
C GLY A 74 -2.89 13.49 -2.29
N SER A 75 -3.69 14.21 -1.51
CA SER A 75 -4.05 13.84 -0.14
C SER A 75 -5.47 13.33 -0.04
N SER A 76 -5.67 12.28 0.74
CA SER A 76 -6.98 11.78 1.16
C SER A 76 -7.05 11.61 2.69
N ASP A 77 -8.25 11.30 3.20
CA ASP A 77 -8.55 11.05 4.61
C ASP A 77 -9.04 9.61 4.87
N ALA A 78 -8.70 8.68 3.99
CA ALA A 78 -9.17 7.30 3.90
C ALA A 78 -10.62 7.12 3.43
N SER A 79 -11.33 8.19 3.09
CA SER A 79 -12.69 8.09 2.54
C SER A 79 -12.68 8.02 1.01
N PRO A 80 -13.60 7.25 0.39
CA PRO A 80 -13.73 7.14 -1.06
C PRO A 80 -13.86 8.48 -1.77
N ASP A 81 -14.69 9.37 -1.25
CA ASP A 81 -14.96 10.68 -1.85
C ASP A 81 -13.72 11.57 -1.85
N SER A 82 -12.93 11.53 -0.78
CA SER A 82 -11.68 12.28 -0.67
C SER A 82 -10.66 11.80 -1.68
N ALA A 83 -10.47 10.48 -1.79
CA ALA A 83 -9.54 9.87 -2.73
C ALA A 83 -9.91 10.17 -4.20
N VAL A 84 -11.20 10.07 -4.55
CA VAL A 84 -11.66 10.39 -5.92
C VAL A 84 -11.47 11.88 -6.23
N ARG A 85 -11.73 12.80 -5.27
CA ARG A 85 -11.44 14.24 -5.48
C ARG A 85 -9.96 14.49 -5.71
N ALA A 86 -9.10 13.85 -4.93
CA ALA A 86 -7.64 13.98 -5.07
C ALA A 86 -7.15 13.37 -6.40
N ALA A 87 -7.62 12.19 -6.78
CA ALA A 87 -7.29 11.56 -8.06
C ALA A 87 -7.73 12.43 -9.24
N ARG A 88 -8.96 12.99 -9.17
CA ARG A 88 -9.47 13.92 -10.19
C ARG A 88 -8.60 15.17 -10.33
N LYS A 89 -8.18 15.76 -9.21
CA LYS A 89 -7.27 16.90 -9.23
C LYS A 89 -5.96 16.56 -9.92
N LEU A 90 -5.32 15.45 -9.54
CA LEU A 90 -4.07 14.98 -10.15
C LEU A 90 -4.20 14.77 -11.67
N VAL A 91 -5.29 14.14 -12.11
CA VAL A 91 -5.51 13.80 -13.52
C VAL A 91 -5.94 15.03 -14.34
N GLU A 92 -7.01 15.72 -13.90
CA GLU A 92 -7.69 16.75 -14.71
C GLU A 92 -7.07 18.15 -14.57
N GLN A 93 -6.42 18.46 -13.43
CA GLN A 93 -5.82 19.79 -13.19
C GLN A 93 -4.30 19.76 -13.29
N ASP A 94 -3.65 18.74 -12.70
CA ASP A 94 -2.19 18.66 -12.68
C ASP A 94 -1.64 17.91 -13.90
N GLY A 95 -2.52 17.24 -14.68
CA GLY A 95 -2.19 16.61 -15.97
C GLY A 95 -1.39 15.30 -15.84
N VAL A 96 -1.52 14.62 -14.72
CA VAL A 96 -0.87 13.33 -14.44
C VAL A 96 -1.39 12.25 -15.39
N LYS A 97 -0.48 11.44 -15.95
CA LYS A 97 -0.79 10.30 -16.83
C LYS A 97 -0.50 8.95 -16.18
N VAL A 98 0.29 8.94 -15.11
CA VAL A 98 0.55 7.77 -14.27
C VAL A 98 0.24 8.16 -12.82
N LEU A 99 -0.63 7.41 -12.15
CA LEU A 99 -1.03 7.66 -10.76
C LEU A 99 -0.75 6.43 -9.91
N ILE A 100 0.00 6.60 -8.82
CA ILE A 100 0.27 5.57 -7.81
C ILE A 100 -0.61 5.86 -6.59
N GLY A 101 -1.40 4.90 -6.19
CA GLY A 101 -2.35 5.02 -5.08
C GLY A 101 -3.71 4.40 -5.40
N PRO A 102 -4.65 4.44 -4.45
CA PRO A 102 -4.63 5.03 -3.12
C PRO A 102 -4.17 4.05 -2.02
N LEU A 103 -4.40 4.44 -0.74
CA LEU A 103 -3.98 3.67 0.42
C LEU A 103 -5.04 2.69 0.91
N SER A 104 -6.25 3.16 1.25
CA SER A 104 -7.25 2.33 1.91
C SER A 104 -8.09 1.49 0.93
N GLY A 105 -8.75 0.44 1.46
CA GLY A 105 -9.51 -0.49 0.62
C GLY A 105 -10.66 0.15 -0.13
N ASP A 106 -11.48 0.92 0.56
CA ASP A 106 -12.64 1.58 -0.05
C ASP A 106 -12.23 2.67 -1.05
N GLU A 107 -11.12 3.37 -0.76
CA GLU A 107 -10.51 4.31 -1.71
C GLU A 107 -10.08 3.59 -2.99
N GLY A 108 -9.47 2.39 -2.87
CA GLY A 108 -9.02 1.62 -4.03
C GLY A 108 -10.17 1.22 -4.95
N ILE A 109 -11.29 0.79 -4.39
CA ILE A 109 -12.50 0.47 -5.16
C ILE A 109 -13.01 1.73 -5.89
N ALA A 110 -13.12 2.85 -5.19
CA ALA A 110 -13.64 4.09 -5.76
C ALA A 110 -12.71 4.71 -6.82
N VAL A 111 -11.39 4.69 -6.59
CA VAL A 111 -10.41 5.18 -7.58
C VAL A 111 -10.34 4.25 -8.79
N LYS A 112 -10.48 2.93 -8.62
CA LYS A 112 -10.61 1.98 -9.73
C LYS A 112 -11.85 2.29 -10.59
N ASP A 113 -12.99 2.62 -9.97
CA ASP A 113 -14.18 3.01 -10.73
C ASP A 113 -14.00 4.36 -11.44
N TYR A 114 -13.32 5.32 -10.81
CA TYR A 114 -12.94 6.57 -11.49
C TYR A 114 -11.99 6.30 -12.67
N ALA A 115 -11.03 5.38 -12.54
CA ALA A 115 -10.09 5.03 -13.60
C ALA A 115 -10.79 4.58 -14.90
N LYS A 116 -11.94 3.89 -14.83
CA LYS A 116 -12.75 3.51 -15.99
C LYS A 116 -13.19 4.71 -16.83
N THR A 117 -13.29 5.90 -16.24
CA THR A 117 -13.66 7.14 -16.91
C THR A 117 -12.45 7.88 -17.52
N GLN A 118 -11.24 7.38 -17.29
CA GLN A 118 -9.97 8.02 -17.67
C GLN A 118 -9.10 7.09 -18.52
N PRO A 119 -9.53 6.73 -19.76
CA PRO A 119 -8.87 5.68 -20.54
C PRO A 119 -7.42 5.98 -20.94
N ASP A 120 -7.01 7.25 -20.94
CA ASP A 120 -5.65 7.69 -21.29
C ASP A 120 -4.73 7.89 -20.09
N VAL A 121 -5.18 7.49 -18.89
CA VAL A 121 -4.40 7.52 -17.65
C VAL A 121 -4.23 6.11 -17.13
N THR A 122 -3.05 5.78 -16.66
CA THR A 122 -2.77 4.49 -16.04
C THR A 122 -2.67 4.66 -14.53
N PHE A 123 -3.38 3.82 -13.81
CA PHE A 123 -3.40 3.78 -12.37
C PHE A 123 -2.67 2.53 -11.88
N LEU A 124 -1.75 2.70 -10.96
CA LEU A 124 -1.15 1.61 -10.21
C LEU A 124 -1.59 1.76 -8.76
N ASN A 125 -1.96 0.66 -8.15
CA ASN A 125 -2.38 0.65 -6.76
C ASN A 125 -1.29 1.22 -5.85
N GLY A 126 -1.70 1.75 -4.71
CA GLY A 126 -0.78 1.98 -3.59
C GLY A 126 -0.73 0.75 -2.71
N SER A 127 -1.30 0.86 -1.53
CA SER A 127 -1.47 -0.24 -0.58
C SER A 127 -2.91 -0.72 -0.42
N SER A 128 -3.86 -0.19 -1.22
CA SER A 128 -5.26 -0.63 -1.14
C SER A 128 -5.37 -2.14 -1.35
N ALA A 129 -5.86 -2.85 -0.35
CA ALA A 129 -5.88 -4.30 -0.35
C ALA A 129 -7.29 -4.90 -0.22
N ALA A 130 -8.33 -4.11 -0.55
CA ALA A 130 -9.66 -4.64 -0.78
C ALA A 130 -9.65 -5.60 -1.97
N GLN A 131 -10.33 -6.73 -1.84
CA GLN A 131 -10.37 -7.76 -2.87
C GLN A 131 -10.96 -7.22 -4.19
N ASP A 132 -12.03 -6.44 -4.11
CA ASP A 132 -12.75 -5.93 -5.27
C ASP A 132 -12.12 -4.70 -5.95
N THR A 133 -10.92 -4.31 -5.53
CA THR A 133 -10.10 -3.38 -6.32
C THR A 133 -9.74 -3.99 -7.68
N THR A 134 -9.55 -5.32 -7.75
CA THR A 134 -9.18 -6.04 -8.99
C THR A 134 -9.99 -7.29 -9.27
N LEU A 135 -10.62 -7.95 -8.26
CA LEU A 135 -11.26 -9.25 -8.45
C LEU A 135 -12.56 -9.17 -9.24
N ARG A 136 -13.48 -8.30 -8.80
CA ARG A 136 -14.78 -8.13 -9.42
C ARG A 136 -14.84 -6.78 -10.12
N ASP A 137 -15.30 -6.76 -11.37
CA ASP A 137 -15.46 -5.54 -12.16
C ASP A 137 -14.16 -4.68 -12.25
N PRO A 138 -13.01 -5.28 -12.63
CA PRO A 138 -11.74 -4.58 -12.71
C PRO A 138 -11.75 -3.49 -13.80
N ALA A 139 -10.87 -2.47 -13.65
CA ALA A 139 -10.61 -1.48 -14.69
C ALA A 139 -9.40 -1.90 -15.54
N GLU A 140 -9.48 -1.77 -16.86
CA GLU A 140 -8.39 -2.18 -17.77
C GLU A 140 -7.09 -1.38 -17.62
N ASN A 141 -7.20 -0.17 -17.06
CA ASN A 141 -6.09 0.75 -16.83
C ASN A 141 -5.69 0.83 -15.34
N PHE A 142 -6.11 -0.13 -14.51
CA PHE A 142 -5.75 -0.21 -13.10
C PHE A 142 -4.96 -1.50 -12.82
N PHE A 143 -3.78 -1.36 -12.24
CA PHE A 143 -2.82 -2.43 -11.97
C PHE A 143 -2.51 -2.50 -10.48
N ARG A 144 -2.37 -3.69 -9.92
CA ARG A 144 -1.99 -3.89 -8.51
C ARG A 144 -0.82 -4.85 -8.42
N PHE A 145 0.39 -4.31 -8.27
CA PHE A 145 1.61 -5.09 -8.03
C PHE A 145 1.83 -5.42 -6.54
N SER A 146 1.05 -4.83 -5.65
CA SER A 146 0.82 -5.30 -4.28
C SER A 146 -0.37 -6.26 -4.27
N THR A 147 -0.36 -7.28 -3.44
CA THR A 147 -1.44 -8.27 -3.32
C THR A 147 -2.63 -7.73 -2.53
N ASP A 148 -3.71 -8.51 -2.38
CA ASP A 148 -4.84 -8.12 -1.56
C ASP A 148 -4.79 -8.67 -0.12
N GLY A 149 -5.70 -8.20 0.72
CA GLY A 149 -5.74 -8.56 2.13
C GLY A 149 -6.06 -10.02 2.41
N ALA A 150 -6.72 -10.73 1.49
CA ALA A 150 -6.97 -12.17 1.65
C ALA A 150 -5.69 -12.98 1.34
N GLN A 151 -4.96 -12.60 0.28
CA GLN A 151 -3.65 -13.19 -0.03
C GLN A 151 -2.68 -13.02 1.15
N TRP A 152 -2.70 -11.84 1.82
CA TRP A 152 -1.82 -11.55 2.96
C TRP A 152 -2.01 -12.54 4.12
N MET A 153 -3.20 -13.12 4.27
CA MET A 153 -3.51 -14.05 5.37
C MET A 153 -3.13 -15.50 5.08
N ALA A 154 -2.52 -15.79 3.92
CA ALA A 154 -2.19 -17.15 3.54
C ALA A 154 -1.30 -17.86 4.57
N GLY A 155 -1.76 -19.00 5.06
CA GLY A 155 -1.11 -19.81 6.10
C GLY A 155 -1.46 -19.43 7.53
N LEU A 156 -2.02 -18.24 7.80
CA LEU A 156 -2.29 -17.79 9.17
C LEU A 156 -3.44 -18.55 9.84
N GLY A 157 -4.52 -18.79 9.10
CA GLY A 157 -5.67 -19.50 9.63
C GLY A 157 -5.33 -20.94 10.00
N ASP A 158 -4.61 -21.64 9.13
CA ASP A 158 -4.12 -23.00 9.37
C ASP A 158 -3.14 -23.05 10.54
N TYR A 159 -2.19 -22.13 10.62
CA TYR A 159 -1.24 -22.00 11.72
C TYR A 159 -1.93 -21.73 13.06
N ALA A 160 -2.91 -20.84 13.09
CA ALA A 160 -3.65 -20.53 14.30
C ALA A 160 -4.38 -21.76 14.85
N PHE A 161 -4.99 -22.58 13.99
CA PHE A 161 -5.71 -23.78 14.40
C PHE A 161 -4.76 -24.94 14.75
N ASN A 162 -3.86 -25.31 13.85
CA ASN A 162 -3.07 -26.53 13.99
C ASN A 162 -1.83 -26.37 14.88
N GLU A 163 -1.15 -25.21 14.84
CA GLU A 163 0.09 -24.99 15.57
C GLU A 163 -0.11 -24.27 16.90
N LYS A 164 -0.97 -23.22 16.91
CA LYS A 164 -1.31 -22.50 18.16
C LYS A 164 -2.42 -23.22 18.96
N GLY A 165 -3.19 -24.12 18.32
CA GLY A 165 -4.27 -24.88 18.96
C GLY A 165 -5.52 -24.07 19.24
N TYR A 166 -5.69 -22.90 18.63
CA TYR A 166 -6.88 -22.06 18.80
C TYR A 166 -8.07 -22.68 18.05
N GLN A 167 -9.18 -22.87 18.72
CA GLN A 167 -10.42 -23.45 18.16
C GLN A 167 -11.52 -22.42 18.04
N LYS A 168 -11.54 -21.42 18.94
CA LYS A 168 -12.54 -20.34 18.96
C LYS A 168 -11.83 -18.99 18.94
N VAL A 169 -12.07 -18.20 17.89
CA VAL A 169 -11.46 -16.89 17.71
C VAL A 169 -12.53 -15.82 17.55
N ALA A 170 -12.50 -14.77 18.38
CA ALA A 170 -13.29 -13.57 18.12
C ALA A 170 -12.52 -12.66 17.14
N THR A 171 -13.21 -11.80 16.38
CA THR A 171 -12.56 -10.80 15.53
C THR A 171 -12.93 -9.38 15.95
N VAL A 172 -11.95 -8.47 15.92
CA VAL A 172 -12.12 -7.04 16.09
C VAL A 172 -11.43 -6.35 14.90
N ALA A 173 -12.18 -5.65 14.08
CA ALA A 173 -11.65 -5.07 12.85
C ALA A 173 -12.33 -3.74 12.52
N GLU A 174 -11.67 -2.89 11.74
CA GLU A 174 -12.28 -1.69 11.18
C GLU A 174 -13.36 -2.02 10.16
N ASP A 175 -14.34 -1.14 10.06
CA ASP A 175 -15.59 -1.36 9.34
C ASP A 175 -15.51 -0.82 7.90
N TYR A 176 -14.67 -1.45 7.06
CA TYR A 176 -14.53 -1.15 5.64
C TYR A 176 -13.94 -2.34 4.86
N SER A 177 -13.84 -2.24 3.53
CA SER A 177 -13.59 -3.38 2.64
C SER A 177 -12.26 -4.11 2.86
N PHE A 178 -11.20 -3.43 3.31
CA PHE A 178 -9.91 -4.08 3.54
C PHE A 178 -9.95 -5.05 4.74
N PRO A 179 -10.37 -4.65 5.96
CA PRO A 179 -10.49 -5.59 7.06
C PRO A 179 -11.48 -6.72 6.80
N TYR A 180 -12.57 -6.47 6.04
CA TYR A 180 -13.43 -7.56 5.58
C TYR A 180 -12.65 -8.58 4.75
N THR A 181 -11.78 -8.11 3.86
CA THR A 181 -10.93 -8.97 3.02
C THR A 181 -9.92 -9.76 3.87
N GLN A 182 -9.32 -9.12 4.89
CA GLN A 182 -8.39 -9.81 5.79
C GLN A 182 -9.08 -10.87 6.66
N VAL A 183 -10.21 -10.51 7.28
CA VAL A 183 -11.01 -11.46 8.07
C VAL A 183 -11.46 -12.64 7.20
N PHE A 184 -11.85 -12.37 5.95
CA PHE A 184 -12.16 -13.43 4.98
C PHE A 184 -10.95 -14.35 4.75
N GLY A 185 -9.77 -13.82 4.44
CA GLY A 185 -8.57 -14.63 4.19
C GLY A 185 -8.20 -15.49 5.39
N PHE A 186 -8.21 -14.93 6.61
CA PHE A 186 -7.98 -15.69 7.83
C PHE A 186 -9.02 -16.80 8.04
N MET A 187 -10.30 -16.48 7.94
CA MET A 187 -11.39 -17.41 8.17
C MET A 187 -11.46 -18.53 7.12
N ALA A 188 -11.07 -18.24 5.87
CA ALA A 188 -11.08 -19.24 4.80
C ALA A 188 -10.26 -20.48 5.14
N GLU A 189 -9.12 -20.32 5.79
CA GLU A 189 -8.27 -21.41 6.26
C GLU A 189 -8.68 -21.89 7.66
N PHE A 190 -8.89 -20.97 8.60
CA PHE A 190 -9.20 -21.29 9.99
C PHE A 190 -10.48 -22.12 10.15
N CYS A 191 -11.58 -21.73 9.48
CA CYS A 191 -12.84 -22.45 9.50
C CYS A 191 -12.73 -23.81 8.77
N LYS A 192 -11.97 -23.86 7.66
CA LYS A 192 -11.71 -25.11 6.94
C LYS A 192 -10.93 -26.12 7.81
N ALA A 193 -10.02 -25.64 8.66
CA ALA A 193 -9.29 -26.47 9.62
C ALA A 193 -10.18 -26.99 10.77
N GLY A 194 -11.36 -26.42 10.98
CA GLY A 194 -12.31 -26.79 12.04
C GLY A 194 -12.50 -25.71 13.12
N GLY A 195 -11.89 -24.55 12.95
CA GLY A 195 -12.04 -23.41 13.85
C GLY A 195 -13.43 -22.77 13.75
N THR A 196 -13.82 -22.03 14.77
CA THR A 196 -15.08 -21.29 14.84
C THR A 196 -14.86 -19.82 15.21
N VAL A 197 -15.68 -18.93 14.64
CA VAL A 197 -15.64 -17.50 14.91
C VAL A 197 -17.01 -17.07 15.48
N PRO A 198 -17.19 -17.14 16.82
CA PRO A 198 -18.46 -16.86 17.47
C PRO A 198 -18.85 -15.39 17.46
N SER A 199 -17.89 -14.47 17.27
CA SER A 199 -18.12 -13.03 17.34
C SER A 199 -17.23 -12.28 16.35
N LYS A 200 -17.84 -11.34 15.62
CA LYS A 200 -17.16 -10.37 14.75
C LYS A 200 -17.58 -8.96 15.16
N SER A 201 -16.64 -8.16 15.61
CA SER A 201 -16.85 -6.75 15.98
C SER A 201 -16.24 -5.84 14.91
N TRP A 202 -17.08 -4.97 14.36
CA TRP A 202 -16.67 -3.97 13.36
C TRP A 202 -16.74 -2.58 13.96
N VAL A 203 -15.68 -1.80 13.82
CA VAL A 203 -15.57 -0.45 14.39
C VAL A 203 -15.26 0.58 13.30
N PRO A 204 -15.84 1.78 13.35
CA PRO A 204 -15.51 2.80 12.36
C PRO A 204 -14.05 3.23 12.48
N ILE A 205 -13.43 3.64 11.34
CA ILE A 205 -12.09 4.26 11.33
C ILE A 205 -12.12 5.52 12.21
N GLY A 206 -11.07 5.70 13.02
CA GLY A 206 -10.93 6.83 13.94
C GLY A 206 -11.65 6.64 15.27
N ASN A 207 -12.03 5.39 15.60
CA ASN A 207 -12.63 5.07 16.91
C ASN A 207 -11.62 5.32 18.03
N LYS A 208 -12.06 5.98 19.10
CA LYS A 208 -11.19 6.33 20.23
C LYS A 208 -11.52 5.59 21.52
N ASP A 209 -12.70 4.96 21.59
CA ASP A 209 -13.16 4.23 22.76
C ASP A 209 -13.56 2.80 22.37
N TYR A 210 -12.79 1.86 22.86
CA TYR A 210 -12.98 0.42 22.63
C TYR A 210 -13.60 -0.32 23.82
N SER A 211 -13.99 0.38 24.89
CA SER A 211 -14.49 -0.24 26.13
C SER A 211 -15.66 -1.18 25.87
N SER A 212 -16.63 -0.78 25.06
CA SER A 212 -17.80 -1.60 24.72
C SER A 212 -17.44 -2.80 23.84
N VAL A 213 -16.47 -2.61 22.93
CA VAL A 213 -15.97 -3.68 22.04
C VAL A 213 -15.24 -4.73 22.87
N ILE A 214 -14.34 -4.29 23.75
CA ILE A 214 -13.58 -5.18 24.65
C ILE A 214 -14.52 -5.95 25.56
N ALA A 215 -15.52 -5.29 26.16
CA ALA A 215 -16.52 -5.94 27.03
C ALA A 215 -17.45 -6.91 26.29
N ALA A 216 -17.56 -6.80 24.97
CA ALA A 216 -18.38 -7.70 24.15
C ALA A 216 -17.63 -8.93 23.64
N ILE A 217 -16.32 -9.03 23.85
CA ILE A 217 -15.52 -10.21 23.48
C ILE A 217 -15.96 -11.38 24.39
N PRO A 218 -16.34 -12.54 23.82
CA PRO A 218 -16.71 -13.67 24.64
C PRO A 218 -15.58 -14.19 25.54
N ASP A 219 -15.84 -14.52 26.77
CA ASP A 219 -14.83 -14.99 27.74
C ASP A 219 -14.22 -16.36 27.38
N ASP A 220 -14.90 -17.14 26.52
CA ASP A 220 -14.53 -18.51 26.15
C ASP A 220 -13.80 -18.63 24.79
N VAL A 221 -13.25 -17.53 24.28
CA VAL A 221 -12.42 -17.56 23.07
C VAL A 221 -10.97 -17.88 23.39
N ASP A 222 -10.30 -18.62 22.52
CA ASP A 222 -8.89 -18.99 22.66
C ASP A 222 -7.96 -17.85 22.23
N ALA A 223 -8.43 -16.99 21.30
CA ALA A 223 -7.67 -15.83 20.81
C ALA A 223 -8.60 -14.77 20.19
N ILE A 224 -8.02 -13.58 19.93
CA ILE A 224 -8.71 -12.48 19.26
C ILE A 224 -7.92 -12.12 18.00
N TYR A 225 -8.55 -12.26 16.83
CA TYR A 225 -8.01 -11.73 15.59
C TYR A 225 -8.29 -10.23 15.49
N VAL A 226 -7.24 -9.42 15.36
CA VAL A 226 -7.34 -7.95 15.34
C VAL A 226 -6.85 -7.42 13.99
N ALA A 227 -7.72 -6.72 13.26
CA ALA A 227 -7.41 -6.04 12.01
C ALA A 227 -7.73 -4.53 12.13
N LEU A 228 -6.94 -3.85 12.93
CA LEU A 228 -6.96 -2.41 13.17
C LEU A 228 -5.60 -1.82 12.79
N GLY A 229 -5.58 -0.61 12.22
CA GLY A 229 -4.34 0.04 11.78
C GLY A 229 -4.06 1.38 12.46
N GLY A 230 -2.83 1.86 12.33
CA GLY A 230 -2.42 3.19 12.80
C GLY A 230 -2.87 3.53 14.21
N ALA A 231 -3.50 4.69 14.39
CA ALA A 231 -3.96 5.17 15.70
C ALA A 231 -5.05 4.27 16.31
N ASP A 232 -5.88 3.63 15.50
CA ASP A 232 -6.97 2.77 15.96
C ASP A 232 -6.42 1.50 16.61
N ALA A 233 -5.41 0.87 16.02
CA ALA A 233 -4.69 -0.26 16.62
C ALA A 233 -4.07 0.13 17.96
N VAL A 234 -3.34 1.25 18.02
CA VAL A 234 -2.71 1.73 19.26
C VAL A 234 -3.75 1.97 20.37
N ASN A 235 -4.90 2.56 20.04
CA ASN A 235 -5.96 2.81 20.99
C ASN A 235 -6.59 1.51 21.52
N PHE A 236 -6.89 0.56 20.63
CA PHE A 236 -7.46 -0.73 21.03
C PHE A 236 -6.48 -1.52 21.92
N LEU A 237 -5.24 -1.69 21.48
CA LEU A 237 -4.22 -2.46 22.17
C LEU A 237 -3.93 -1.90 23.57
N SER A 238 -3.87 -0.57 23.70
CA SER A 238 -3.67 0.09 25.00
C SER A 238 -4.84 -0.14 25.93
N GLN A 239 -6.08 0.03 25.44
CA GLN A 239 -7.29 -0.17 26.24
C GLN A 239 -7.52 -1.64 26.58
N TYR A 240 -7.18 -2.57 25.67
CA TYR A 240 -7.22 -3.99 25.91
C TYR A 240 -6.26 -4.40 27.04
N ASN A 241 -5.03 -3.91 27.01
CA ASN A 241 -4.06 -4.11 28.09
C ASN A 241 -4.55 -3.51 29.43
N ASP A 242 -5.05 -2.26 29.39
CA ASP A 242 -5.52 -1.56 30.61
C ASP A 242 -6.78 -2.22 31.20
N ALA A 243 -7.62 -2.87 30.39
CA ALA A 243 -8.74 -3.67 30.82
C ALA A 243 -8.35 -5.05 31.39
N GLY A 244 -7.07 -5.40 31.34
CA GLY A 244 -6.57 -6.70 31.79
C GLY A 244 -6.91 -7.85 30.83
N GLY A 245 -6.97 -7.58 29.54
CA GLY A 245 -7.23 -8.59 28.51
C GLY A 245 -6.25 -9.76 28.60
N GLN A 246 -6.78 -10.99 28.60
CA GLN A 246 -6.00 -12.22 28.80
C GLN A 246 -5.90 -13.09 27.55
N ALA A 247 -6.89 -13.02 26.65
CA ALA A 247 -6.87 -13.81 25.43
C ALA A 247 -5.69 -13.36 24.54
N PRO A 248 -4.87 -14.28 24.02
CA PRO A 248 -3.80 -13.93 23.10
C PRO A 248 -4.36 -13.33 21.82
N LEU A 249 -3.52 -12.51 21.14
CA LEU A 249 -3.89 -11.86 19.91
C LEU A 249 -3.40 -12.66 18.70
N ILE A 250 -4.13 -12.54 17.61
CA ILE A 250 -3.71 -12.86 16.25
C ILE A 250 -3.74 -11.55 15.47
N GLY A 251 -2.65 -11.14 14.86
CA GLY A 251 -2.55 -9.86 14.15
C GLY A 251 -3.01 -9.97 12.70
N GLY A 252 -3.95 -9.13 12.30
CA GLY A 252 -4.02 -8.70 10.91
C GLY A 252 -2.72 -7.97 10.55
N SER A 253 -2.33 -7.96 9.27
CA SER A 253 -1.06 -7.39 8.83
C SER A 253 -0.82 -5.96 9.32
N ILE A 254 -1.87 -5.14 9.35
CA ILE A 254 -1.80 -3.72 9.76
C ILE A 254 -1.68 -3.54 11.28
N THR A 255 -2.10 -4.53 12.07
CA THR A 255 -2.06 -4.45 13.54
C THR A 255 -0.65 -4.69 14.08
N VAL A 256 0.17 -5.43 13.34
CA VAL A 256 1.57 -5.74 13.68
C VAL A 256 2.55 -5.04 12.73
N ASP A 257 2.09 -4.06 11.98
CA ASP A 257 2.94 -3.27 11.09
C ASP A 257 3.87 -2.32 11.88
N GLN A 258 5.01 -1.93 11.30
CA GLN A 258 5.98 -1.05 11.94
C GLN A 258 5.38 0.29 12.37
N THR A 259 4.33 0.76 11.70
CA THR A 259 3.58 1.96 12.09
C THR A 259 2.88 1.82 13.45
N VAL A 260 2.60 0.59 13.88
CA VAL A 260 2.04 0.25 15.19
C VAL A 260 3.12 -0.23 16.15
N LEU A 261 4.01 -1.14 15.72
CA LEU A 261 5.05 -1.74 16.57
C LEU A 261 6.01 -0.70 17.15
N THR A 262 6.23 0.41 16.45
CA THR A 262 7.11 1.52 16.93
C THR A 262 6.39 2.53 17.80
N ALA A 263 5.06 2.46 17.94
CA ALA A 263 4.32 3.34 18.80
C ALA A 263 4.71 3.12 20.29
N LYS A 264 4.75 4.23 21.04
CA LYS A 264 5.07 4.17 22.47
C LYS A 264 3.83 3.84 23.29
N GLY A 265 3.99 2.98 24.29
CA GLY A 265 2.90 2.70 25.24
C GLY A 265 2.93 1.29 25.80
N ARG A 266 1.88 0.95 26.57
CA ARG A 266 1.73 -0.34 27.25
C ARG A 266 1.28 -1.49 26.34
N MET A 267 0.97 -1.23 25.10
CA MET A 267 0.53 -2.24 24.13
C MET A 267 1.62 -3.25 23.76
N ARG A 268 2.89 -2.94 24.08
CA ARG A 268 4.04 -3.77 23.76
C ARG A 268 3.89 -5.20 24.28
N ASP A 269 3.50 -5.33 25.55
CA ASP A 269 3.44 -6.62 26.23
C ASP A 269 2.35 -7.54 25.67
N VAL A 270 1.25 -6.96 25.15
CA VAL A 270 0.16 -7.74 24.54
C VAL A 270 0.47 -8.16 23.10
N LEU A 271 1.47 -7.53 22.45
CA LEU A 271 1.84 -7.86 21.07
C LEU A 271 2.90 -8.96 20.97
N ILE A 272 3.79 -9.10 21.93
CA ILE A 272 4.84 -10.14 21.89
C ILE A 272 4.22 -11.54 21.82
N GLY A 273 4.64 -12.35 20.85
CA GLY A 273 4.10 -13.69 20.60
C GLY A 273 2.85 -13.72 19.73
N THR A 274 2.37 -12.56 19.25
CA THR A 274 1.23 -12.46 18.33
C THR A 274 1.62 -13.00 16.94
N PRO A 275 1.01 -14.12 16.47
CA PRO A 275 1.17 -14.57 15.11
C PRO A 275 0.43 -13.65 14.15
N ALA A 276 0.99 -13.44 12.97
CA ALA A 276 0.41 -12.63 11.91
C ALA A 276 0.87 -13.11 10.53
N ALA A 277 0.27 -12.58 9.47
CA ALA A 277 0.77 -12.79 8.12
C ALA A 277 0.63 -11.51 7.30
N GLY A 278 1.43 -11.42 6.24
CA GLY A 278 1.45 -10.24 5.39
C GLY A 278 2.44 -10.32 4.24
N PRO A 279 2.58 -9.22 3.48
CA PRO A 279 3.49 -9.17 2.34
C PRO A 279 4.96 -8.95 2.74
N THR A 280 5.25 -8.77 4.02
CA THR A 280 6.59 -8.47 4.54
C THR A 280 6.88 -9.22 5.83
N ALA A 281 8.18 -9.42 6.11
CA ALA A 281 8.68 -9.87 7.40
C ALA A 281 9.94 -9.07 7.73
N ASP A 282 10.00 -8.47 8.93
CA ASP A 282 11.12 -7.59 9.31
C ASP A 282 12.46 -8.34 9.35
N THR A 283 12.44 -9.63 9.69
CA THR A 283 13.61 -10.48 9.74
C THR A 283 13.86 -11.29 8.47
N ASN A 284 13.26 -10.89 7.34
CA ASN A 284 13.59 -11.47 6.04
C ASN A 284 15.10 -11.24 5.79
N ASP A 285 15.85 -12.32 5.57
CA ASP A 285 17.30 -12.30 5.44
C ASP A 285 17.80 -12.27 3.98
N SER A 286 16.87 -12.15 3.01
CA SER A 286 17.21 -12.03 1.59
C SER A 286 18.03 -10.75 1.33
N GLU A 287 18.94 -10.81 0.37
CA GLU A 287 19.73 -9.65 -0.01
C GLU A 287 18.87 -8.50 -0.53
N ALA A 288 17.84 -8.83 -1.33
CA ALA A 288 16.89 -7.84 -1.86
C ALA A 288 16.14 -7.08 -0.75
N TRP A 289 15.71 -7.77 0.32
CA TRP A 289 15.08 -7.11 1.46
C TRP A 289 16.06 -6.20 2.22
N LYS A 290 17.31 -6.64 2.41
CA LYS A 290 18.35 -5.86 3.08
C LYS A 290 18.71 -4.60 2.29
N GLU A 291 18.87 -4.71 0.98
CA GLU A 291 19.14 -3.58 0.10
C GLU A 291 18.01 -2.55 0.13
N PHE A 292 16.76 -3.01 -0.03
CA PHE A 292 15.58 -2.15 0.09
C PHE A 292 15.50 -1.47 1.45
N SER A 293 15.65 -2.23 2.55
CA SER A 293 15.60 -1.67 3.91
C SER A 293 16.71 -0.64 4.15
N ALA A 294 17.90 -0.85 3.59
CA ALA A 294 19.00 0.09 3.69
C ALA A 294 18.74 1.37 2.86
N ALA A 295 18.10 1.26 1.70
CA ALA A 295 17.68 2.40 0.87
C ALA A 295 16.56 3.19 1.54
N TYR A 296 15.52 2.50 2.02
CA TYR A 296 14.39 3.08 2.74
C TYR A 296 14.82 3.87 3.99
N LYS A 297 15.79 3.34 4.76
CA LYS A 297 16.30 4.01 5.97
C LYS A 297 16.99 5.35 5.71
N LYS A 298 17.27 5.71 4.47
CA LYS A 298 17.77 7.03 4.09
C LYS A 298 16.68 8.08 4.00
N GLN A 299 15.41 7.67 3.94
CA GLN A 299 14.28 8.58 3.95
C GLN A 299 14.09 9.23 5.32
N GLU A 300 13.74 10.50 5.35
CA GLU A 300 13.48 11.22 6.60
C GLU A 300 12.28 10.61 7.33
N GLY A 301 12.45 10.33 8.62
CA GLY A 301 11.39 9.75 9.45
C GLY A 301 11.10 8.27 9.20
N ALA A 302 12.00 7.56 8.49
CA ALA A 302 11.89 6.12 8.25
C ALA A 302 11.81 5.32 9.55
N PHE A 303 11.00 4.27 9.56
CA PHE A 303 10.94 3.31 10.66
C PHE A 303 12.20 2.41 10.73
N PRO A 304 12.40 1.66 11.82
CA PRO A 304 13.50 0.68 11.93
C PRO A 304 13.48 -0.40 10.83
N SER A 305 12.29 -0.75 10.35
CA SER A 305 12.06 -1.60 9.18
C SER A 305 11.00 -0.96 8.28
N PRO A 306 11.03 -1.17 6.95
CA PRO A 306 9.97 -0.68 6.07
C PRO A 306 8.61 -1.26 6.48
N SER A 307 7.58 -0.41 6.55
CA SER A 307 6.22 -0.87 6.74
C SER A 307 5.69 -1.60 5.49
N LEU A 308 4.59 -2.33 5.66
CA LEU A 308 3.88 -2.90 4.50
C LEU A 308 3.39 -1.82 3.53
N PHE A 309 3.13 -0.60 4.02
CA PHE A 309 2.70 0.54 3.21
C PHE A 309 3.86 1.08 2.37
N ALA A 310 5.04 1.28 2.97
CA ALA A 310 6.24 1.64 2.24
C ALA A 310 6.59 0.60 1.17
N HIS A 311 6.54 -0.69 1.51
CA HIS A 311 6.79 -1.79 0.60
C HIS A 311 5.81 -1.79 -0.60
N ALA A 312 4.50 -1.65 -0.35
CA ALA A 312 3.49 -1.67 -1.41
C ALA A 312 3.67 -0.50 -2.39
N TYR A 313 3.88 0.71 -1.89
CA TYR A 313 4.12 1.88 -2.74
C TYR A 313 5.45 1.81 -3.48
N TYR A 314 6.50 1.26 -2.86
CA TYR A 314 7.77 1.00 -3.53
C TYR A 314 7.61 0.06 -4.72
N ILE A 315 6.92 -1.07 -4.56
CA ILE A 315 6.74 -2.06 -5.63
C ILE A 315 5.94 -1.45 -6.80
N ASN A 316 4.82 -0.78 -6.52
CA ASN A 316 3.99 -0.19 -7.56
C ASN A 316 4.72 0.98 -8.28
N MET A 317 5.48 1.80 -7.55
CA MET A 317 6.32 2.84 -8.16
C MET A 317 7.44 2.21 -9.02
N LYS A 318 8.14 1.20 -8.50
CA LYS A 318 9.19 0.49 -9.25
C LYS A 318 8.65 -0.14 -10.53
N ALA A 319 7.48 -0.78 -10.47
CA ALA A 319 6.82 -1.32 -11.67
C ALA A 319 6.53 -0.23 -12.70
N ALA A 320 6.02 0.92 -12.26
CA ALA A 320 5.78 2.06 -13.14
C ALA A 320 7.07 2.57 -13.79
N LEU A 321 8.16 2.71 -13.01
CA LEU A 321 9.44 3.21 -13.52
C LEU A 321 10.09 2.23 -14.49
N LEU A 322 10.07 0.92 -14.20
CA LEU A 322 10.56 -0.11 -15.12
C LEU A 322 9.81 -0.07 -16.46
N ALA A 323 8.48 -0.01 -16.42
CA ALA A 323 7.69 0.04 -17.63
C ALA A 323 7.84 1.36 -18.38
N LEU A 324 8.01 2.50 -17.70
CA LEU A 324 8.32 3.80 -18.32
C LEU A 324 9.68 3.78 -19.02
N ASP A 325 10.69 3.16 -18.42
CA ASP A 325 12.01 3.04 -19.02
C ASP A 325 11.96 2.22 -20.31
N GLU A 326 11.25 1.09 -20.29
CA GLU A 326 11.09 0.21 -21.46
C GLU A 326 10.40 0.90 -22.64
N VAL A 327 9.38 1.75 -22.37
CA VAL A 327 8.70 2.53 -23.44
C VAL A 327 9.38 3.85 -23.76
N GLY A 328 10.58 4.14 -23.20
CA GLY A 328 11.31 5.39 -23.41
C GLY A 328 10.59 6.63 -22.86
N GLY A 329 9.73 6.45 -21.83
CA GLY A 329 8.91 7.51 -21.25
C GLY A 329 7.83 8.04 -22.20
N ASP A 330 7.45 7.29 -23.23
CA ASP A 330 6.44 7.68 -24.22
C ASP A 330 5.03 7.21 -23.78
N LEU A 331 4.17 8.16 -23.46
CA LEU A 331 2.77 7.97 -23.12
C LEU A 331 1.82 8.60 -24.16
N SER A 332 2.34 8.97 -25.34
CA SER A 332 1.59 9.73 -26.37
C SER A 332 0.45 8.96 -27.00
N ASP A 333 0.48 7.62 -26.93
CA ASP A 333 -0.57 6.73 -27.44
C ASP A 333 -1.76 6.52 -26.46
N GLY A 334 -1.86 7.38 -25.44
CA GLY A 334 -2.78 7.22 -24.32
C GLY A 334 -2.34 6.14 -23.34
N GLY A 335 -1.02 5.86 -23.28
CA GLY A 335 -0.41 4.88 -22.36
C GLY A 335 -0.68 3.42 -22.72
N LYS A 336 -1.05 3.10 -23.95
CA LYS A 336 -1.38 1.72 -24.37
C LYS A 336 -0.18 0.79 -24.29
N LYS A 337 0.96 1.19 -24.87
CA LYS A 337 2.22 0.42 -24.82
C LYS A 337 2.70 0.27 -23.37
N PHE A 338 2.61 1.34 -22.59
CA PHE A 338 2.97 1.33 -21.18
C PHE A 338 2.13 0.29 -20.41
N ARG A 339 0.82 0.25 -20.60
CA ARG A 339 -0.06 -0.77 -19.98
C ARG A 339 0.21 -2.17 -20.50
N GLU A 340 0.56 -2.34 -21.77
CA GLU A 340 0.98 -3.63 -22.32
C GLU A 340 2.27 -4.12 -21.66
N THR A 341 3.25 -3.24 -21.50
CA THR A 341 4.49 -3.54 -20.75
C THR A 341 4.17 -3.93 -19.31
N LEU A 342 3.36 -3.14 -18.59
CA LEU A 342 2.94 -3.47 -17.22
C LEU A 342 2.25 -4.83 -17.13
N SER A 343 1.37 -5.17 -18.08
CA SER A 343 0.63 -6.45 -18.08
C SER A 343 1.53 -7.68 -18.21
N ASN A 344 2.69 -7.51 -18.85
CA ASN A 344 3.67 -8.58 -19.08
C ASN A 344 4.88 -8.49 -18.13
N LEU A 345 4.86 -7.52 -17.20
CA LEU A 345 6.00 -7.28 -16.33
C LEU A 345 6.10 -8.35 -15.25
N GLU A 346 7.25 -9.02 -15.22
CA GLU A 346 7.69 -9.86 -14.10
C GLU A 346 9.02 -9.31 -13.60
N PHE A 347 9.17 -9.10 -12.30
CA PHE A 347 10.39 -8.56 -11.75
C PHE A 347 10.62 -8.99 -10.30
N GLU A 348 11.89 -8.91 -9.87
CA GLU A 348 12.28 -9.16 -8.50
C GLU A 348 11.96 -7.95 -7.62
N THR A 349 11.30 -8.21 -6.52
CA THR A 349 10.97 -7.25 -5.48
C THR A 349 11.75 -7.56 -4.20
N PRO A 350 11.73 -6.70 -3.19
CA PRO A 350 12.34 -6.99 -1.90
C PRO A 350 11.86 -8.29 -1.24
N THR A 351 10.68 -8.77 -1.62
CA THR A 351 10.02 -9.94 -1.02
C THR A 351 9.83 -11.10 -2.00
N GLY A 352 10.58 -11.12 -3.09
CA GLY A 352 10.56 -12.16 -4.11
C GLY A 352 9.94 -11.71 -5.42
N LYS A 353 9.75 -12.65 -6.31
CA LYS A 353 9.24 -12.40 -7.66
C LYS A 353 7.77 -12.02 -7.65
N VAL A 354 7.40 -11.00 -8.42
CA VAL A 354 6.02 -10.58 -8.67
C VAL A 354 5.69 -10.69 -10.14
N SER A 355 4.51 -11.24 -10.43
CA SER A 355 3.84 -11.23 -11.74
C SER A 355 2.36 -10.86 -11.56
N LEU A 356 1.65 -10.62 -12.67
CA LEU A 356 0.22 -10.29 -12.63
C LEU A 356 -0.64 -11.44 -13.15
N ASP A 357 -1.84 -11.59 -12.57
CA ASP A 357 -2.90 -12.43 -13.10
C ASP A 357 -3.71 -11.72 -14.21
N GLU A 358 -4.73 -12.40 -14.75
CA GLU A 358 -5.61 -11.87 -15.78
C GLU A 358 -6.41 -10.63 -15.36
N ASN A 359 -6.56 -10.39 -14.06
CA ASN A 359 -7.22 -9.20 -13.49
C ASN A 359 -6.23 -8.07 -13.18
N ARG A 360 -4.96 -8.23 -13.56
CA ARG A 360 -3.85 -7.30 -13.25
C ARG A 360 -3.59 -7.18 -11.76
N ASN A 361 -3.83 -8.26 -11.01
CA ASN A 361 -3.50 -8.40 -9.60
C ASN A 361 -2.22 -9.21 -9.42
N ALA A 362 -1.41 -8.87 -8.44
CA ALA A 362 -0.16 -9.53 -8.18
C ALA A 362 -0.34 -10.98 -7.70
N ILE A 363 0.56 -11.83 -8.18
CA ILE A 363 0.90 -13.13 -7.62
C ILE A 363 2.27 -12.96 -6.96
N ALA A 364 2.37 -13.21 -5.64
CA ALA A 364 3.57 -12.96 -4.86
C ALA A 364 3.66 -13.87 -3.63
N ASP A 365 4.82 -13.88 -3.00
CA ASP A 365 5.06 -14.62 -1.76
C ASP A 365 4.42 -13.90 -0.56
N MET A 366 3.88 -14.68 0.39
CA MET A 366 3.32 -14.19 1.64
C MET A 366 4.08 -14.77 2.82
N PHE A 367 4.19 -14.00 3.89
CA PHE A 367 5.03 -14.29 5.04
C PHE A 367 4.18 -14.50 6.29
N LEU A 368 4.30 -15.69 6.89
CA LEU A 368 3.82 -15.95 8.25
C LEU A 368 4.87 -15.47 9.23
N THR A 369 4.47 -14.68 10.20
CA THR A 369 5.37 -14.03 11.16
C THR A 369 4.85 -14.18 12.60
N GLU A 370 5.70 -13.86 13.56
CA GLU A 370 5.31 -13.69 14.96
C GLU A 370 6.03 -12.46 15.53
N VAL A 371 5.30 -11.60 16.23
CA VAL A 371 5.88 -10.43 16.87
C VAL A 371 6.85 -10.86 17.95
N SER A 372 8.08 -10.41 17.85
CA SER A 372 9.16 -10.68 18.82
C SER A 372 9.95 -9.43 19.13
N GLU A 373 10.72 -9.48 20.21
CA GLU A 373 11.66 -8.44 20.58
C GLU A 373 13.04 -8.77 20.03
N SER A 374 13.66 -7.83 19.33
CA SER A 374 15.06 -7.91 18.88
C SER A 374 16.03 -7.57 20.01
N ASP A 375 17.33 -7.81 19.80
CA ASP A 375 18.37 -7.60 20.82
C ASP A 375 18.47 -6.14 21.30
N ASP A 376 18.09 -5.18 20.49
CA ASP A 376 18.06 -3.74 20.84
C ASP A 376 16.74 -3.30 21.49
N GLY A 377 15.82 -4.24 21.69
CA GLY A 377 14.53 -3.98 22.29
C GLY A 377 13.45 -3.50 21.32
N THR A 378 13.68 -3.47 20.02
CA THR A 378 12.67 -3.12 19.00
C THR A 378 11.72 -4.31 18.77
N LEU A 379 10.40 -4.04 18.62
CA LEU A 379 9.47 -5.07 18.19
C LEU A 379 9.59 -5.27 16.68
N VAL A 380 9.61 -6.54 16.27
CA VAL A 380 9.76 -6.96 14.88
C VAL A 380 8.83 -8.12 14.55
N ASN A 381 8.40 -8.18 13.31
CA ASN A 381 7.73 -9.34 12.73
C ASN A 381 8.78 -10.38 12.32
N LYS A 382 9.01 -11.35 13.22
CA LYS A 382 9.95 -12.43 12.97
C LYS A 382 9.36 -13.43 11.99
N LEU A 383 10.06 -13.72 10.91
CA LEU A 383 9.69 -14.70 9.92
C LEU A 383 9.59 -16.11 10.51
N ILE A 384 8.47 -16.78 10.27
CA ILE A 384 8.25 -18.20 10.59
C ILE A 384 8.33 -19.05 9.31
N SER A 385 7.55 -18.70 8.30
CA SER A 385 7.49 -19.41 7.04
C SER A 385 7.02 -18.52 5.89
N VAL A 386 7.23 -19.00 4.68
CA VAL A 386 6.79 -18.33 3.44
C VAL A 386 5.79 -19.22 2.71
N THR A 387 4.67 -18.66 2.30
CA THR A 387 3.73 -19.26 1.35
C THR A 387 4.03 -18.68 -0.02
N PRO A 388 4.60 -19.46 -0.96
CA PRO A 388 5.06 -18.92 -2.22
C PRO A 388 3.92 -18.68 -3.20
N GLN A 389 4.04 -17.64 -4.02
CA GLN A 389 3.24 -17.35 -5.21
C GLN A 389 1.72 -17.45 -4.98
N VAL A 390 1.25 -16.79 -3.94
CA VAL A 390 -0.17 -16.73 -3.59
C VAL A 390 -0.92 -15.89 -4.61
N ASN A 391 -1.92 -16.47 -5.26
CA ASN A 391 -2.81 -15.77 -6.18
C ASN A 391 -4.07 -15.25 -5.47
N GLN A 392 -4.83 -14.40 -6.15
CA GLN A 392 -6.00 -13.71 -5.59
C GLN A 392 -7.14 -14.67 -5.15
N THR A 393 -7.19 -15.87 -5.72
CA THR A 393 -8.20 -16.89 -5.37
C THR A 393 -7.71 -17.90 -4.33
N LEU A 394 -6.55 -17.68 -3.71
CA LEU A 394 -5.97 -18.55 -2.68
C LEU A 394 -5.83 -20.01 -3.14
N GLY A 395 -5.53 -20.22 -4.45
CA GLY A 395 -5.43 -21.55 -5.05
C GLY A 395 -6.77 -22.26 -5.30
N ILE A 396 -7.90 -21.62 -5.00
CA ILE A 396 -9.24 -22.14 -5.30
C ILE A 396 -9.57 -21.84 -6.77
N PRO A 397 -10.25 -22.75 -7.50
CA PRO A 397 -10.75 -22.46 -8.85
C PRO A 397 -11.59 -21.17 -8.86
N LYS A 398 -11.38 -20.31 -9.86
CA LYS A 398 -11.96 -18.95 -9.89
C LYS A 398 -13.48 -18.93 -9.69
N ASP A 399 -14.21 -19.81 -10.39
CA ASP A 399 -15.67 -19.84 -10.30
C ASP A 399 -16.15 -20.26 -8.90
N GLU A 400 -15.45 -21.19 -8.25
CA GLU A 400 -15.73 -21.61 -6.88
C GLU A 400 -15.42 -20.48 -5.90
N PHE A 401 -14.30 -19.76 -6.09
CA PHE A 401 -13.94 -18.64 -5.27
C PHE A 401 -14.94 -17.49 -5.39
N LEU A 402 -15.36 -17.15 -6.59
CA LEU A 402 -16.38 -16.11 -6.82
C LEU A 402 -17.76 -16.48 -6.25
N ALA A 403 -18.08 -17.78 -6.20
CA ALA A 403 -19.31 -18.28 -5.60
C ALA A 403 -19.37 -18.08 -4.07
N LEU A 404 -18.23 -17.86 -3.40
CA LEU A 404 -18.19 -17.49 -1.98
C LEU A 404 -18.82 -16.09 -1.73
N GLY A 405 -19.04 -15.31 -2.78
CA GLY A 405 -19.65 -13.99 -2.70
C GLY A 405 -18.65 -12.86 -2.41
N ALA A 406 -19.15 -11.64 -2.44
CA ALA A 406 -18.36 -10.48 -2.05
C ALA A 406 -18.14 -10.45 -0.53
N VAL A 407 -16.95 -10.00 -0.12
CA VAL A 407 -16.64 -9.83 1.31
C VAL A 407 -17.48 -8.71 1.92
N SER A 408 -17.91 -8.89 3.15
CA SER A 408 -18.73 -7.94 3.91
C SER A 408 -18.61 -8.18 5.42
N ARG A 409 -19.38 -7.46 6.22
CA ARG A 409 -19.52 -7.73 7.67
C ARG A 409 -20.02 -9.16 7.97
N GLU A 410 -20.90 -9.71 7.12
CA GLU A 410 -21.51 -11.02 7.27
C GLU A 410 -20.68 -12.12 6.60
N ASN A 411 -20.05 -11.83 5.47
CA ASN A 411 -19.28 -12.79 4.68
C ASN A 411 -17.77 -12.58 4.85
N PRO A 412 -17.01 -13.56 5.34
CA PRO A 412 -17.39 -14.96 5.51
C PRO A 412 -18.12 -15.27 6.81
N SER A 413 -18.74 -16.44 6.84
CA SER A 413 -19.16 -17.13 8.06
C SER A 413 -18.50 -18.50 8.11
N CYS A 414 -18.10 -18.98 9.28
CA CYS A 414 -17.74 -20.39 9.43
C CYS A 414 -18.98 -21.26 9.21
N PRO A 415 -18.82 -22.44 8.56
CA PRO A 415 -19.92 -23.36 8.34
C PRO A 415 -20.53 -23.86 9.64
#